data_e6a1097256923a96dac83bcb29654ee7
#
_entry.id   e6a1097256923a96dac83bcb29654ee7
#
_cell.length_a   1.000
_cell.length_b   1.000
_cell.length_c   1.000
_cell.angle_alpha   90.00
_cell.angle_beta   90.00
_cell.angle_gamma   90.00
#
_symmetry.space_group_name_H-M   'P 1'
#
loop_
_entity.id
_entity.type
_entity.pdbx_description
1 polymer ?
#
loop_
_entity_poly.entity_id
_entity_poly.type
_entity_poly.pdbx_seq_one_letter_code
_entity_poly.pdbx_strand_id
1 'polypeptide(L)'
;HGVGVSCVNALSTLLIAEVHRDGKIYRQTYSKGAPTSQVEVVGECTDRGTIITFKPDGSIFTHTTEYKYDILANRLRELAFLNKGISLNLYDKRPDEEGKTREDHFYSEEGLKEFVKYLDATRGTPIVEQIIYLDTEKNGVPVEVAMQYNDSFSENVHSYVNNINTIEGGTHLTGFRRALTRTLKKYAEDSGMLAKLKFDINGDDFREGLTAVVSVKVQEPQFEGQTK
;
A
#
# COMPACT_ATOMS: atom_id res chain seq x y z
N HIS A 1 16.22 1.89 -0.87
CA HIS A 1 15.37 0.82 -0.34
C HIS A 1 16.22 -0.44 -0.06
N GLY A 2 15.67 -1.42 0.68
CA GLY A 2 16.40 -2.62 1.09
C GLY A 2 17.04 -2.52 2.49
N VAL A 3 16.91 -1.37 3.17
CA VAL A 3 17.48 -1.12 4.50
C VAL A 3 16.48 -1.28 5.65
N GLY A 4 15.21 -1.60 5.37
CA GLY A 4 14.15 -1.63 6.39
C GLY A 4 14.45 -2.60 7.54
N VAL A 5 14.81 -3.84 7.25
CA VAL A 5 15.14 -4.84 8.28
C VAL A 5 16.41 -4.43 9.07
N SER A 6 17.39 -3.82 8.42
CA SER A 6 18.59 -3.29 9.08
C SER A 6 18.26 -2.17 10.06
N CYS A 7 17.31 -1.27 9.69
CA CYS A 7 16.82 -0.24 10.60
C CYS A 7 16.07 -0.85 11.80
N VAL A 8 15.18 -1.83 11.56
CA VAL A 8 14.49 -2.55 12.64
C VAL A 8 15.49 -3.18 13.59
N ASN A 9 16.53 -3.82 13.05
CA ASN A 9 17.60 -4.42 13.86
C ASN A 9 18.32 -3.37 14.73
N ALA A 10 18.77 -2.28 14.13
CA ALA A 10 19.47 -1.22 14.85
C ALA A 10 18.62 -0.58 15.97
N LEU A 11 17.30 -0.50 15.79
CA LEU A 11 16.34 0.10 16.71
C LEU A 11 15.68 -0.91 17.67
N SER A 12 16.22 -2.11 17.78
CA SER A 12 15.67 -3.18 18.61
C SER A 12 16.67 -3.66 19.66
N THR A 13 16.20 -3.89 20.89
CA THR A 13 17.01 -4.53 21.96
C THR A 13 17.26 -6.00 21.69
N LEU A 14 16.37 -6.63 20.93
CA LEU A 14 16.48 -8.01 20.48
C LEU A 14 15.95 -8.12 19.06
N LEU A 15 16.68 -8.78 18.18
CA LEU A 15 16.19 -9.29 16.92
C LEU A 15 16.69 -10.73 16.76
N ILE A 16 15.78 -11.62 16.37
CA ILE A 16 16.05 -13.01 16.04
C ILE A 16 15.67 -13.22 14.58
N ALA A 17 16.61 -13.65 13.76
CA ALA A 17 16.38 -14.07 12.40
C ALA A 17 16.48 -15.60 12.32
N GLU A 18 15.39 -16.23 11.85
CA GLU A 18 15.33 -17.66 11.58
C GLU A 18 15.05 -17.87 10.09
N VAL A 19 15.88 -18.66 9.43
CA VAL A 19 15.72 -18.99 8.01
C VAL A 19 15.56 -20.49 7.87
N HIS A 20 14.40 -20.89 7.34
CA HIS A 20 14.08 -22.25 6.97
C HIS A 20 14.53 -22.50 5.53
N ARG A 21 15.58 -23.29 5.36
CA ARG A 21 16.18 -23.56 4.05
C ARG A 21 16.91 -24.89 4.02
N ASP A 22 16.76 -25.62 2.93
CA ASP A 22 17.47 -26.87 2.66
C ASP A 22 17.34 -27.91 3.81
N GLY A 23 16.14 -28.01 4.38
CA GLY A 23 15.81 -28.94 5.47
C GLY A 23 16.27 -28.51 6.86
N LYS A 24 16.87 -27.34 7.00
CA LYS A 24 17.46 -26.85 8.24
C LYS A 24 16.90 -25.48 8.64
N ILE A 25 16.88 -25.25 9.96
CA ILE A 25 16.55 -23.95 10.55
C ILE A 25 17.86 -23.29 11.00
N TYR A 26 18.22 -22.19 10.33
CA TYR A 26 19.36 -21.35 10.68
C TYR A 26 18.88 -20.19 11.54
N ARG A 27 19.57 -19.89 12.64
CA ARG A 27 19.23 -18.79 13.54
C ARG A 27 20.46 -17.92 13.82
N GLN A 28 20.24 -16.62 13.88
CA GLN A 28 21.19 -15.66 14.43
C GLN A 28 20.44 -14.61 15.25
N THR A 29 21.04 -14.15 16.34
CA THR A 29 20.46 -13.15 17.24
C THR A 29 21.29 -11.88 17.23
N TYR A 30 20.62 -10.76 17.50
CA TYR A 30 21.18 -9.42 17.48
C TYR A 30 20.63 -8.58 18.62
N SER A 31 21.40 -7.58 19.04
CA SER A 31 20.98 -6.50 19.93
C SER A 31 21.49 -5.17 19.40
N LYS A 32 20.58 -4.22 19.18
CA LYS A 32 20.91 -2.87 18.68
C LYS A 32 21.78 -2.88 17.41
N GLY A 33 21.47 -3.79 16.51
CA GLY A 33 22.18 -3.97 15.24
C GLY A 33 23.42 -4.85 15.29
N ALA A 34 23.94 -5.14 16.46
CA ALA A 34 25.15 -5.97 16.62
C ALA A 34 24.78 -7.45 16.80
N PRO A 35 25.45 -8.38 16.09
CA PRO A 35 25.27 -9.81 16.32
C PRO A 35 25.63 -10.20 17.76
N THR A 36 24.76 -10.97 18.42
CA THR A 36 25.02 -11.54 19.75
C THR A 36 25.27 -13.05 19.69
N SER A 37 25.10 -13.67 18.52
CA SER A 37 25.47 -15.06 18.23
C SER A 37 26.09 -15.18 16.85
N GLN A 38 26.73 -16.31 16.59
CA GLN A 38 27.01 -16.78 15.23
C GLN A 38 25.76 -17.34 14.59
N VAL A 39 25.79 -17.59 13.28
CA VAL A 39 24.73 -18.35 12.61
C VAL A 39 24.82 -19.80 13.05
N GLU A 40 23.73 -20.33 13.59
CA GLU A 40 23.65 -21.68 14.14
C GLU A 40 22.53 -22.47 13.48
N VAL A 41 22.71 -23.77 13.30
CA VAL A 41 21.62 -24.70 12.95
C VAL A 41 20.93 -25.11 14.23
N VAL A 42 19.66 -24.71 14.40
CA VAL A 42 18.90 -24.95 15.63
C VAL A 42 17.83 -26.05 15.49
N GLY A 43 17.63 -26.57 14.28
CA GLY A 43 16.64 -27.62 14.03
C GLY A 43 16.55 -28.02 12.57
N GLU A 44 15.63 -28.91 12.29
CA GLU A 44 15.25 -29.35 10.94
C GLU A 44 13.86 -28.81 10.59
N CYS A 45 13.59 -28.60 9.30
CA CYS A 45 12.31 -28.14 8.78
C CYS A 45 11.96 -28.82 7.46
N THR A 46 10.68 -28.85 7.13
CA THR A 46 10.16 -29.30 5.84
C THR A 46 9.65 -28.17 4.98
N ASP A 47 9.51 -26.97 5.56
CA ASP A 47 9.06 -25.76 4.91
C ASP A 47 10.24 -24.86 4.50
N ARG A 48 9.91 -23.76 3.84
CA ARG A 48 10.85 -22.72 3.45
C ARG A 48 10.29 -21.36 3.80
N GLY A 49 11.08 -20.51 4.40
CA GLY A 49 10.65 -19.18 4.77
C GLY A 49 11.62 -18.47 5.69
N THR A 50 11.23 -17.30 6.15
CA THR A 50 12.00 -16.48 7.09
C THR A 50 11.09 -15.97 8.19
N ILE A 51 11.54 -16.07 9.44
CA ILE A 51 10.87 -15.53 10.61
C ILE A 51 11.78 -14.46 11.22
N ILE A 52 11.25 -13.26 11.37
CA ILE A 52 11.91 -12.16 12.06
C ILE A 52 11.13 -11.84 13.32
N THR A 53 11.77 -12.01 14.46
CA THR A 53 11.23 -11.62 15.77
C THR A 53 12.03 -10.45 16.29
N PHE A 54 11.38 -9.39 16.76
CA PHE A 54 12.10 -8.24 17.29
C PHE A 54 11.36 -7.56 18.44
N LYS A 55 12.12 -6.86 19.27
CA LYS A 55 11.63 -6.07 20.39
C LYS A 55 12.15 -4.65 20.28
N PRO A 56 11.29 -3.64 20.06
CA PRO A 56 11.71 -2.24 19.95
C PRO A 56 12.46 -1.76 21.18
N ASP A 57 13.45 -0.90 20.98
CA ASP A 57 14.23 -0.28 22.07
C ASP A 57 13.45 0.87 22.71
N GLY A 58 12.95 0.67 23.94
CA GLY A 58 12.22 1.68 24.69
C GLY A 58 13.06 2.91 25.08
N SER A 59 14.38 2.85 24.98
CA SER A 59 15.24 4.03 25.17
C SER A 59 15.24 4.97 23.96
N ILE A 60 14.88 4.46 22.79
CA ILE A 60 14.71 5.22 21.55
C ILE A 60 13.24 5.61 21.36
N PHE A 61 12.35 4.63 21.49
CA PHE A 61 10.90 4.83 21.37
C PHE A 61 10.29 5.23 22.72
N THR A 62 10.58 6.45 23.15
CA THR A 62 10.24 6.94 24.50
C THR A 62 8.73 7.19 24.72
N HIS A 63 7.97 7.40 23.65
CA HIS A 63 6.52 7.64 23.75
C HIS A 63 5.73 6.35 23.92
N THR A 64 6.04 5.34 23.14
CA THR A 64 5.41 4.02 23.21
C THR A 64 6.20 2.97 22.42
N THR A 65 6.15 1.74 22.88
CA THR A 65 6.59 0.55 22.16
C THR A 65 5.40 -0.37 21.82
N GLU A 66 4.17 0.08 22.11
CA GLU A 66 2.97 -0.68 21.83
C GLU A 66 2.48 -0.47 20.41
N TYR A 67 2.22 -1.57 19.70
CA TYR A 67 1.62 -1.55 18.38
C TYR A 67 0.11 -1.38 18.47
N LYS A 68 -0.44 -0.51 17.62
CA LYS A 68 -1.88 -0.33 17.45
C LYS A 68 -2.37 -1.24 16.33
N TYR A 69 -3.24 -2.17 16.68
CA TYR A 69 -3.78 -3.16 15.75
C TYR A 69 -4.38 -2.54 14.49
N ASP A 70 -5.24 -1.53 14.64
CA ASP A 70 -5.96 -0.94 13.51
C ASP A 70 -5.04 -0.22 12.51
N ILE A 71 -3.93 0.35 12.98
CA ILE A 71 -2.92 0.95 12.10
C ILE A 71 -2.26 -0.11 11.24
N LEU A 72 -1.87 -1.25 11.85
CA LEU A 72 -1.26 -2.37 11.14
C LEU A 72 -2.26 -3.03 10.19
N ALA A 73 -3.50 -3.26 10.64
CA ALA A 73 -4.56 -3.85 9.83
C ALA A 73 -4.87 -3.01 8.58
N ASN A 74 -4.99 -1.69 8.72
CA ASN A 74 -5.22 -0.79 7.60
C ASN A 74 -4.06 -0.84 6.60
N ARG A 75 -2.81 -0.86 7.09
CA ARG A 75 -1.64 -0.93 6.21
C ARG A 75 -1.54 -2.29 5.48
N LEU A 76 -1.83 -3.39 6.15
CA LEU A 76 -1.81 -4.72 5.52
C LEU A 76 -2.93 -4.87 4.49
N ARG A 77 -4.12 -4.34 4.77
CA ARG A 77 -5.24 -4.29 3.81
C ARG A 77 -4.85 -3.53 2.55
N GLU A 78 -4.25 -2.36 2.70
CA GLU A 78 -3.75 -1.53 1.60
C GLU A 78 -2.69 -2.28 0.77
N LEU A 79 -1.73 -2.94 1.43
CA LEU A 79 -0.71 -3.75 0.76
C LEU A 79 -1.30 -4.94 0.00
N ALA A 80 -2.36 -5.58 0.52
CA ALA A 80 -3.05 -6.66 -0.17
C ALA A 80 -3.72 -6.16 -1.46
N PHE A 81 -4.33 -4.98 -1.44
CA PHE A 81 -4.89 -4.36 -2.64
C PHE A 81 -3.82 -3.95 -3.66
N LEU A 82 -2.70 -3.42 -3.20
CA LEU A 82 -1.60 -2.99 -4.07
C LEU A 82 -0.81 -4.16 -4.68
N ASN A 83 -0.96 -5.36 -4.12
CA ASN A 83 -0.23 -6.56 -4.54
C ASN A 83 -1.21 -7.75 -4.61
N LYS A 84 -2.05 -7.75 -5.63
CA LYS A 84 -3.04 -8.82 -5.82
C LYS A 84 -2.43 -10.22 -5.72
N GLY A 85 -3.13 -11.12 -5.05
CA GLY A 85 -2.69 -12.51 -4.86
C GLY A 85 -1.77 -12.72 -3.65
N ILE A 86 -1.34 -11.66 -2.96
CA ILE A 86 -0.60 -11.79 -1.70
C ILE A 86 -1.59 -12.09 -0.56
N SER A 87 -1.24 -13.07 0.27
CA SER A 87 -1.94 -13.41 1.51
C SER A 87 -1.19 -12.84 2.71
N LEU A 88 -1.83 -11.97 3.46
CA LEU A 88 -1.28 -11.32 4.65
C LEU A 88 -2.16 -11.63 5.85
N ASN A 89 -1.55 -12.07 6.96
CA ASN A 89 -2.25 -12.39 8.19
C ASN A 89 -1.72 -11.52 9.32
N LEU A 90 -2.62 -11.02 10.15
CA LEU A 90 -2.31 -10.24 11.35
C LEU A 90 -2.92 -10.92 12.56
N TYR A 91 -2.08 -11.24 13.54
CA TYR A 91 -2.48 -11.85 14.80
C TYR A 91 -2.07 -10.95 15.96
N ASP A 92 -3.03 -10.49 16.74
CA ASP A 92 -2.77 -9.85 18.04
C ASP A 92 -3.00 -10.86 19.15
N LYS A 93 -1.93 -11.29 19.78
CA LYS A 93 -1.98 -12.26 20.88
C LYS A 93 -2.31 -11.64 22.24
N ARG A 94 -2.43 -10.30 22.31
CA ARG A 94 -2.86 -9.63 23.53
C ARG A 94 -4.37 -9.83 23.70
N PRO A 95 -4.82 -10.39 24.83
CA PRO A 95 -6.25 -10.54 25.06
C PRO A 95 -6.91 -9.18 25.35
N ASP A 96 -8.14 -9.05 24.91
CA ASP A 96 -9.02 -7.95 25.35
C ASP A 96 -9.56 -8.18 26.76
N GLU A 97 -10.46 -7.32 27.22
CA GLU A 97 -11.09 -7.41 28.55
C GLU A 97 -11.91 -8.72 28.74
N GLU A 98 -12.34 -9.34 27.64
CA GLU A 98 -13.07 -10.61 27.65
C GLU A 98 -12.15 -11.82 27.43
N GLY A 99 -10.82 -11.61 27.32
CA GLY A 99 -9.84 -12.67 27.09
C GLY A 99 -9.74 -13.12 25.62
N LYS A 100 -10.32 -12.37 24.68
CA LYS A 100 -10.30 -12.71 23.24
C LYS A 100 -9.09 -12.06 22.56
N THR A 101 -8.51 -12.75 21.60
CA THR A 101 -7.45 -12.26 20.71
C THR A 101 -8.07 -11.80 19.40
N ARG A 102 -7.36 -10.92 18.66
CA ARG A 102 -7.79 -10.44 17.34
C ARG A 102 -6.93 -11.04 16.24
N GLU A 103 -7.57 -11.40 15.15
CA GLU A 103 -6.89 -11.82 13.93
C GLU A 103 -7.65 -11.35 12.68
N ASP A 104 -6.90 -11.00 11.63
CA ASP A 104 -7.43 -10.66 10.32
C ASP A 104 -6.57 -11.30 9.23
N HIS A 105 -7.25 -11.67 8.15
CA HIS A 105 -6.65 -12.15 6.92
C HIS A 105 -6.95 -11.17 5.79
N PHE A 106 -5.90 -10.72 5.10
CA PHE A 106 -6.00 -9.79 3.97
C PHE A 106 -5.54 -10.47 2.70
N TYR A 107 -6.41 -10.46 1.70
CA TYR A 107 -6.15 -11.01 0.39
C TYR A 107 -7.02 -10.26 -0.62
N SER A 108 -6.48 -9.96 -1.79
CA SER A 108 -7.24 -9.37 -2.88
C SER A 108 -6.93 -10.11 -4.19
N GLU A 109 -7.97 -10.57 -4.86
CA GLU A 109 -7.86 -11.24 -6.15
C GLU A 109 -7.82 -10.23 -7.31
N GLU A 110 -8.59 -9.14 -7.19
CA GLU A 110 -8.71 -8.11 -8.20
C GLU A 110 -7.85 -6.86 -7.95
N GLY A 111 -7.14 -6.79 -6.82
CA GLY A 111 -6.18 -5.71 -6.51
C GLY A 111 -6.79 -4.32 -6.44
N LEU A 112 -6.34 -3.40 -7.31
CA LEU A 112 -6.78 -2.00 -7.27
C LEU A 112 -8.27 -1.81 -7.55
N LYS A 113 -8.92 -2.72 -8.26
CA LYS A 113 -10.39 -2.66 -8.45
C LYS A 113 -11.12 -2.82 -7.12
N GLU A 114 -10.72 -3.79 -6.30
CA GLU A 114 -11.28 -3.96 -4.97
C GLU A 114 -10.92 -2.79 -4.05
N PHE A 115 -9.74 -2.21 -4.24
CA PHE A 115 -9.34 -1.04 -3.47
C PHE A 115 -10.25 0.16 -3.73
N VAL A 116 -10.58 0.44 -4.99
CA VAL A 116 -11.52 1.51 -5.35
C VAL A 116 -12.90 1.25 -4.75
N LYS A 117 -13.41 0.02 -4.83
CA LYS A 117 -14.68 -0.36 -4.19
C LYS A 117 -14.64 -0.11 -2.68
N TYR A 118 -13.55 -0.49 -2.02
CA TYR A 118 -13.36 -0.27 -0.59
C TYR A 118 -13.36 1.22 -0.23
N LEU A 119 -12.67 2.05 -1.02
CA LEU A 119 -12.61 3.50 -0.81
C LEU A 119 -13.96 4.18 -1.04
N ASP A 120 -14.75 3.69 -1.99
CA ASP A 120 -16.07 4.23 -2.33
C ASP A 120 -17.20 3.77 -1.42
N ALA A 121 -17.01 2.70 -0.64
CA ALA A 121 -18.07 2.08 0.16
C ALA A 121 -18.80 3.03 1.11
N THR A 122 -18.19 4.16 1.48
CA THR A 122 -18.76 5.16 2.40
C THR A 122 -18.90 6.55 1.78
N ARG A 123 -18.66 6.71 0.46
CA ARG A 123 -18.56 8.04 -0.16
C ARG A 123 -19.74 8.47 -1.00
N GLY A 124 -20.39 7.54 -1.66
CA GLY A 124 -21.51 7.84 -2.56
C GLY A 124 -21.94 6.63 -3.37
N THR A 125 -22.95 6.83 -4.20
CA THR A 125 -23.44 5.79 -5.11
C THR A 125 -22.66 5.84 -6.41
N PRO A 126 -22.09 4.73 -6.90
CA PRO A 126 -21.45 4.68 -8.21
C PRO A 126 -22.40 5.13 -9.33
N ILE A 127 -21.92 6.03 -10.19
CA ILE A 127 -22.66 6.48 -11.38
C ILE A 127 -22.59 5.40 -12.46
N VAL A 128 -21.45 4.69 -12.53
CA VAL A 128 -21.23 3.56 -13.44
C VAL A 128 -20.76 2.37 -12.59
N GLU A 129 -21.43 1.23 -12.74
CA GLU A 129 -21.10 0.04 -11.94
C GLU A 129 -19.71 -0.54 -12.25
N GLN A 130 -19.29 -0.41 -13.52
CA GLN A 130 -17.99 -0.94 -13.94
C GLN A 130 -16.86 -0.04 -13.49
N ILE A 131 -15.88 -0.62 -12.79
CA ILE A 131 -14.62 0.05 -12.48
C ILE A 131 -13.75 0.12 -13.73
N ILE A 132 -13.30 1.32 -14.06
CA ILE A 132 -12.33 1.56 -15.12
C ILE A 132 -10.96 1.11 -14.61
N TYR A 133 -10.33 0.20 -15.34
CA TYR A 133 -9.04 -0.37 -14.95
C TYR A 133 -8.04 -0.34 -16.10
N LEU A 134 -6.83 0.04 -15.79
CA LEU A 134 -5.68 0.13 -16.68
C LEU A 134 -4.49 -0.57 -16.02
N ASP A 135 -3.85 -1.49 -16.74
CA ASP A 135 -2.57 -2.09 -16.38
C ASP A 135 -1.69 -2.04 -17.63
N THR A 136 -0.65 -1.23 -17.56
CA THR A 136 0.21 -0.95 -18.71
C THR A 136 1.64 -0.63 -18.28
N GLU A 137 2.54 -0.62 -19.25
CA GLU A 137 3.92 -0.21 -19.04
C GLU A 137 4.27 0.91 -20.03
N LYS A 138 4.95 1.92 -19.54
CA LYS A 138 5.48 3.01 -20.37
C LYS A 138 6.94 3.29 -20.04
N ASN A 139 7.83 3.17 -21.03
CA ASN A 139 9.27 3.37 -20.88
C ASN A 139 9.88 2.53 -19.73
N GLY A 140 9.46 1.26 -19.58
CA GLY A 140 9.93 0.38 -18.52
C GLY A 140 9.33 0.67 -17.13
N VAL A 141 8.35 1.57 -17.03
CA VAL A 141 7.63 1.87 -15.79
C VAL A 141 6.26 1.24 -15.83
N PRO A 142 5.98 0.22 -15.01
CA PRO A 142 4.64 -0.32 -14.81
C PRO A 142 3.72 0.74 -14.19
N VAL A 143 2.55 0.90 -14.79
CA VAL A 143 1.50 1.83 -14.35
C VAL A 143 0.20 1.09 -14.24
N GLU A 144 -0.39 1.09 -13.07
CA GLU A 144 -1.68 0.48 -12.79
C GLU A 144 -2.63 1.55 -12.24
N VAL A 145 -3.83 1.63 -12.79
CA VAL A 145 -4.87 2.59 -12.38
C VAL A 145 -6.20 1.88 -12.30
N ALA A 146 -6.90 2.08 -11.19
CA ALA A 146 -8.33 1.77 -11.09
C ALA A 146 -9.08 3.03 -10.69
N MET A 147 -10.25 3.25 -11.28
CA MET A 147 -11.06 4.43 -10.97
C MET A 147 -12.55 4.18 -11.19
N GLN A 148 -13.36 4.94 -10.46
CA GLN A 148 -14.81 4.95 -10.55
C GLN A 148 -15.34 6.34 -10.25
N TYR A 149 -16.46 6.69 -10.86
CA TYR A 149 -17.20 7.91 -10.54
C TYR A 149 -18.42 7.59 -9.68
N ASN A 150 -18.64 8.42 -8.68
CA ASN A 150 -19.81 8.38 -7.80
C ASN A 150 -20.52 9.74 -7.78
N ASP A 151 -21.68 9.81 -7.13
CA ASP A 151 -22.51 10.99 -7.04
C ASP A 151 -22.04 12.01 -5.97
N SER A 152 -20.86 11.83 -5.38
CA SER A 152 -20.27 12.82 -4.49
C SER A 152 -19.67 13.99 -5.27
N PHE A 153 -19.40 15.11 -4.57
CA PHE A 153 -18.80 16.33 -5.14
C PHE A 153 -17.30 16.44 -4.86
N SER A 154 -16.66 15.38 -4.39
CA SER A 154 -15.26 15.41 -3.99
C SER A 154 -14.39 14.45 -4.79
N GLU A 155 -13.16 14.88 -5.09
CA GLU A 155 -12.10 14.03 -5.62
C GLU A 155 -11.47 13.19 -4.50
N ASN A 156 -11.29 11.89 -4.72
CA ASN A 156 -10.61 10.97 -3.81
C ASN A 156 -9.59 10.14 -4.58
N VAL A 157 -8.40 10.70 -4.80
CA VAL A 157 -7.33 10.04 -5.53
C VAL A 157 -6.18 9.68 -4.60
N HIS A 158 -5.84 8.40 -4.58
CA HIS A 158 -4.71 7.84 -3.86
C HIS A 158 -3.60 7.47 -4.84
N SER A 159 -2.38 7.88 -4.54
CA SER A 159 -1.23 7.62 -5.41
C SER A 159 -0.11 6.91 -4.68
N TYR A 160 0.52 5.96 -5.38
CA TYR A 160 1.56 5.09 -4.83
C TYR A 160 2.76 5.00 -5.76
N VAL A 161 3.94 5.00 -5.18
CA VAL A 161 5.20 4.65 -5.83
C VAL A 161 5.84 3.50 -5.07
N ASN A 162 6.05 2.35 -5.73
CA ASN A 162 6.61 1.14 -5.10
C ASN A 162 5.86 0.75 -3.81
N ASN A 163 4.53 0.77 -3.84
CA ASN A 163 3.61 0.51 -2.72
C ASN A 163 3.66 1.54 -1.58
N ILE A 164 4.37 2.66 -1.75
CA ILE A 164 4.44 3.73 -0.77
C ILE A 164 3.39 4.78 -1.13
N ASN A 165 2.54 5.11 -0.15
CA ASN A 165 1.54 6.16 -0.32
C ASN A 165 2.23 7.53 -0.45
N THR A 166 2.04 8.19 -1.58
CA THR A 166 2.58 9.53 -1.84
C THR A 166 1.56 10.60 -1.44
N ILE A 167 1.42 10.84 -0.14
CA ILE A 167 0.40 11.72 0.44
C ILE A 167 0.50 13.15 -0.13
N GLU A 168 1.70 13.64 -0.34
CA GLU A 168 1.95 14.98 -0.90
C GLU A 168 1.85 15.02 -2.44
N GLY A 169 1.49 13.90 -3.05
CA GLY A 169 1.38 13.76 -4.51
C GLY A 169 2.70 13.45 -5.18
N GLY A 170 2.89 13.98 -6.39
CA GLY A 170 4.09 13.77 -7.20
C GLY A 170 3.81 13.88 -8.69
N THR A 171 4.85 13.68 -9.49
CA THR A 171 4.77 13.80 -10.96
C THR A 171 3.84 12.74 -11.58
N HIS A 172 3.75 11.55 -10.99
CA HIS A 172 2.85 10.48 -11.43
C HIS A 172 1.38 10.86 -11.23
N LEU A 173 1.01 11.47 -10.08
CA LEU A 173 -0.34 11.95 -9.81
C LEU A 173 -0.70 13.12 -10.72
N THR A 174 0.21 14.09 -10.89
CA THR A 174 0.03 15.22 -11.79
C THR A 174 -0.13 14.76 -13.24
N GLY A 175 0.67 13.78 -13.65
CA GLY A 175 0.57 13.15 -14.97
C GLY A 175 -0.77 12.47 -15.19
N PHE A 176 -1.26 11.70 -14.22
CA PHE A 176 -2.58 11.07 -14.25
C PHE A 176 -3.69 12.10 -14.40
N ARG A 177 -3.74 13.14 -13.56
CA ARG A 177 -4.77 14.18 -13.60
C ARG A 177 -4.80 14.90 -14.94
N ARG A 178 -3.63 15.25 -15.49
CA ARG A 178 -3.53 15.88 -16.83
C ARG A 178 -3.99 14.96 -17.94
N ALA A 179 -3.61 13.70 -17.91
CA ALA A 179 -3.99 12.72 -18.91
C ALA A 179 -5.50 12.47 -18.90
N LEU A 180 -6.09 12.29 -17.72
CA LEU A 180 -7.53 12.09 -17.55
C LEU A 180 -8.32 13.28 -18.09
N THR A 181 -7.98 14.50 -17.65
CA THR A 181 -8.65 15.73 -18.11
C THR A 181 -8.56 15.89 -19.62
N ARG A 182 -7.37 15.72 -20.20
CA ARG A 182 -7.17 15.83 -21.65
C ARG A 182 -7.98 14.79 -22.43
N THR A 183 -8.00 13.56 -21.95
CA THR A 183 -8.69 12.46 -22.63
C THR A 183 -10.21 12.66 -22.61
N LEU A 184 -10.77 12.99 -21.44
CA LEU A 184 -12.20 13.24 -21.30
C LEU A 184 -12.65 14.49 -22.08
N LYS A 185 -11.86 15.55 -22.02
CA LYS A 185 -12.13 16.78 -22.78
C LYS A 185 -12.16 16.51 -24.29
N LYS A 186 -11.13 15.80 -24.80
CA LYS A 186 -11.08 15.42 -26.21
C LYS A 186 -12.27 14.56 -26.61
N TYR A 187 -12.65 13.58 -25.80
CA TYR A 187 -13.83 12.76 -26.07
C TYR A 187 -15.12 13.60 -26.13
N ALA A 188 -15.29 14.52 -25.18
CA ALA A 188 -16.47 15.39 -25.12
C ALA A 188 -16.51 16.39 -26.32
N GLU A 189 -15.36 16.85 -26.81
CA GLU A 189 -15.24 17.65 -28.04
C GLU A 189 -15.60 16.83 -29.28
N ASP A 190 -14.96 15.67 -29.48
CA ASP A 190 -15.15 14.79 -30.64
C ASP A 190 -16.57 14.24 -30.74
N SER A 191 -17.22 14.00 -29.60
CA SER A 191 -18.62 13.54 -29.52
C SER A 191 -19.67 14.66 -29.64
N GLY A 192 -19.24 15.91 -29.71
CA GLY A 192 -20.12 17.09 -29.77
C GLY A 192 -20.86 17.40 -28.46
N MET A 193 -20.49 16.77 -27.36
CA MET A 193 -21.10 17.01 -26.04
C MET A 193 -20.83 18.41 -25.54
N LEU A 194 -19.60 18.93 -25.72
CA LEU A 194 -19.24 20.29 -25.28
C LEU A 194 -19.99 21.39 -26.02
N ALA A 195 -20.28 21.17 -27.29
CA ALA A 195 -21.03 22.15 -28.10
C ALA A 195 -22.48 22.38 -27.61
N LYS A 196 -23.02 21.46 -26.81
CA LYS A 196 -24.36 21.54 -26.22
C LYS A 196 -24.38 22.25 -24.86
N LEU A 197 -23.20 22.48 -24.27
CA LEU A 197 -23.08 23.12 -22.96
C LEU A 197 -23.09 24.63 -23.13
N LYS A 198 -23.68 25.34 -22.17
CA LYS A 198 -23.73 26.81 -22.10
C LYS A 198 -22.66 27.39 -21.18
N PHE A 199 -21.71 26.57 -20.74
CA PHE A 199 -20.65 26.91 -19.81
C PHE A 199 -19.37 26.14 -20.14
N ASP A 200 -18.23 26.66 -19.74
CA ASP A 200 -16.93 26.01 -19.90
C ASP A 200 -16.73 24.97 -18.79
N ILE A 201 -16.18 23.81 -19.15
CA ILE A 201 -15.74 22.78 -18.21
C ILE A 201 -14.23 22.89 -18.02
N ASN A 202 -13.83 22.99 -16.77
CA ASN A 202 -12.41 23.00 -16.39
C ASN A 202 -11.91 21.59 -15.96
N GLY A 203 -10.62 21.49 -15.66
CA GLY A 203 -10.02 20.20 -15.29
C GLY A 203 -10.54 19.62 -13.98
N ASP A 204 -10.97 20.46 -13.04
CA ASP A 204 -11.49 20.02 -11.75
C ASP A 204 -12.88 19.40 -11.88
N ASP A 205 -13.71 19.94 -12.78
CA ASP A 205 -15.03 19.40 -13.06
C ASP A 205 -14.98 17.95 -13.56
N PHE A 206 -13.93 17.57 -14.30
CA PHE A 206 -13.72 16.19 -14.75
C PHE A 206 -13.28 15.24 -13.63
N ARG A 207 -12.91 15.75 -12.46
CA ARG A 207 -12.48 14.95 -11.31
C ARG A 207 -13.48 14.97 -10.16
N GLU A 208 -14.55 15.73 -10.29
CA GLU A 208 -15.65 15.72 -9.34
C GLU A 208 -16.30 14.34 -9.28
N GLY A 209 -16.47 13.79 -8.09
CA GLY A 209 -16.98 12.43 -7.87
C GLY A 209 -16.00 11.30 -8.24
N LEU A 210 -14.77 11.60 -8.58
CA LEU A 210 -13.76 10.61 -8.93
C LEU A 210 -13.15 9.96 -7.68
N THR A 211 -13.21 8.63 -7.61
CA THR A 211 -12.31 7.83 -6.76
C THR A 211 -11.35 7.08 -7.65
N ALA A 212 -10.05 7.23 -7.40
CA ALA A 212 -9.01 6.56 -8.17
C ALA A 212 -7.82 6.14 -7.31
N VAL A 213 -7.20 5.05 -7.71
CA VAL A 213 -5.91 4.58 -7.18
C VAL A 213 -4.93 4.51 -8.34
N VAL A 214 -3.80 5.19 -8.20
CA VAL A 214 -2.71 5.23 -9.18
C VAL A 214 -1.47 4.59 -8.56
N SER A 215 -0.97 3.52 -9.12
CA SER A 215 0.22 2.80 -8.65
C SER A 215 1.26 2.70 -9.74
N VAL A 216 2.48 3.14 -9.44
CA VAL A 216 3.62 3.03 -10.35
C VAL A 216 4.76 2.27 -9.68
N LYS A 217 5.54 1.54 -10.48
CA LYS A 217 6.74 0.84 -10.03
C LYS A 217 7.96 1.47 -10.70
N VAL A 218 8.84 2.06 -9.92
CA VAL A 218 10.01 2.81 -10.40
C VAL A 218 11.28 2.20 -9.81
N GLN A 219 12.30 1.98 -10.64
CA GLN A 219 13.55 1.37 -10.18
C GLN A 219 14.29 2.24 -9.18
N GLU A 220 14.42 3.54 -9.48
CA GLU A 220 15.12 4.52 -8.63
C GLU A 220 14.19 5.70 -8.31
N PRO A 221 13.21 5.51 -7.40
CA PRO A 221 12.29 6.58 -7.05
C PRO A 221 12.99 7.67 -6.25
N GLN A 222 12.63 8.92 -6.54
CA GLN A 222 13.05 10.06 -5.74
C GLN A 222 11.84 10.60 -4.98
N PHE A 223 11.97 10.68 -3.68
CA PHE A 223 10.95 11.23 -2.79
C PHE A 223 11.44 12.54 -2.18
N GLU A 224 10.56 13.52 -2.07
CA GLU A 224 10.90 14.85 -1.56
C GLU A 224 11.18 14.83 -0.05
N GLY A 225 10.54 13.93 0.68
CA GLY A 225 10.68 13.78 2.12
C GLY A 225 10.93 12.35 2.56
N GLN A 226 11.51 12.19 3.72
CA GLN A 226 11.76 10.87 4.32
C GLN A 226 10.45 10.22 4.83
N THR A 227 9.45 11.00 5.18
CA THR A 227 8.13 10.56 5.63
C THR A 227 7.16 10.22 4.49
N LYS A 228 7.55 10.51 3.25
CA LYS A 228 6.90 10.09 1.99
C LYS A 228 5.41 10.37 1.93
#